data_cae57d0c897aa9b34ca9e191c7b101e6
#
_entry.id   cae57d0c897aa9b34ca9e191c7b101e6
#
_cell.length_a   1.000
_cell.length_b   1.000
_cell.length_c   1.000
_cell.angle_alpha   90.00
_cell.angle_beta   90.00
_cell.angle_gamma   90.00
#
_symmetry.space_group_name_H-M   'P 1'
#
loop_
_entity.id
_entity.type
_entity.pdbx_description
1 polymer ?
#
loop_
_entity_poly.entity_id
_entity_poly.type
_entity_poly.pdbx_seq_one_letter_code
_entity_poly.pdbx_strand_id
1 'polypeptide(L)'
;LRSAGYEVITSRDTDVYPTLDERANLANQTDSDLFISIHHNSGESNVSAKGIETHYYNSQDSKRFAEIVQRKLIQATGAKDRGIKNTRLLVVRKTNMPGVLLELGFMTNLDEVSKISDPSYQKLMSDAIVEAVNEYFGR
;
A
#
# COMPACT_ATOMS: atom_id res chain seq x y z
N LEU A 1 8.64 -9.54 0.11
CA LEU A 1 9.27 -9.13 1.37
C LEU A 1 9.92 -10.31 2.09
N ARG A 2 9.24 -11.44 2.31
CA ARG A 2 9.87 -12.63 2.95
C ARG A 2 11.11 -13.09 2.21
N SER A 3 11.07 -13.16 0.87
CA SER A 3 12.23 -13.51 0.03
C SER A 3 13.38 -12.49 0.10
N ALA A 4 13.10 -11.26 0.53
CA ALA A 4 14.09 -10.20 0.76
C ALA A 4 14.59 -10.17 2.21
N GLY A 5 14.26 -11.19 3.03
CA GLY A 5 14.76 -11.33 4.39
C GLY A 5 14.00 -10.53 5.45
N TYR A 6 12.79 -10.08 5.15
CA TYR A 6 11.91 -9.43 6.15
C TYR A 6 11.00 -10.46 6.80
N GLU A 7 10.79 -10.31 8.11
CA GLU A 7 9.67 -10.95 8.78
C GLU A 7 8.36 -10.28 8.34
N VAL A 8 7.36 -11.07 7.96
CA VAL A 8 6.10 -10.53 7.45
C VAL A 8 4.93 -11.18 8.17
N ILE A 9 4.20 -10.35 8.89
CA ILE A 9 2.95 -10.72 9.56
C ILE A 9 1.79 -10.20 8.70
N THR A 10 0.88 -11.10 8.33
CA THR A 10 -0.28 -10.76 7.51
C THR A 10 -1.54 -10.72 8.37
N SER A 11 -2.40 -9.72 8.17
CA SER A 11 -3.68 -9.64 8.89
C SER A 11 -4.69 -10.70 8.44
N ARG A 12 -4.48 -11.25 7.25
CA ARG A 12 -5.23 -12.41 6.71
C ARG A 12 -4.44 -13.07 5.59
N ASP A 13 -4.59 -14.37 5.47
CA ASP A 13 -4.04 -15.22 4.40
C ASP A 13 -5.12 -16.13 3.77
N THR A 14 -6.35 -15.98 4.24
CA THR A 14 -7.56 -16.65 3.71
C THR A 14 -8.67 -15.62 3.49
N ASP A 15 -9.80 -16.02 2.92
CA ASP A 15 -10.96 -15.16 2.68
C ASP A 15 -11.74 -14.87 3.98
N VAL A 16 -11.12 -14.15 4.88
CA VAL A 16 -11.70 -13.62 6.13
C VAL A 16 -11.69 -12.10 6.11
N TYR A 17 -12.55 -11.48 6.90
CA TYR A 17 -12.64 -10.01 6.99
C TYR A 17 -12.32 -9.51 8.39
N PRO A 18 -11.03 -9.35 8.76
CA PRO A 18 -10.68 -8.63 9.99
C PRO A 18 -11.17 -7.19 9.92
N THR A 19 -11.74 -6.72 11.01
CA THR A 19 -12.13 -5.31 11.14
C THR A 19 -10.92 -4.38 11.00
N LEU A 20 -11.17 -3.10 10.71
CA LEU A 20 -10.07 -2.12 10.60
C LEU A 20 -9.30 -1.98 11.92
N ASP A 21 -10.01 -2.10 13.05
CA ASP A 21 -9.38 -2.08 14.38
C ASP A 21 -8.51 -3.31 14.62
N GLU A 22 -8.96 -4.50 14.25
CA GLU A 22 -8.16 -5.73 14.36
C GLU A 22 -6.88 -5.66 13.54
N ARG A 23 -6.93 -5.09 12.32
CA ARG A 23 -5.74 -4.89 11.47
C ARG A 23 -4.71 -3.95 12.12
N ALA A 24 -5.16 -2.83 12.66
CA ALA A 24 -4.27 -1.87 13.34
C ALA A 24 -3.72 -2.46 14.66
N ASN A 25 -4.57 -3.15 15.43
CA ASN A 25 -4.18 -3.77 16.69
C ASN A 25 -3.16 -4.89 16.49
N LEU A 26 -3.30 -5.71 15.45
CA LEU A 26 -2.31 -6.74 15.12
C LEU A 26 -0.92 -6.13 14.93
N ALA A 27 -0.81 -5.07 14.12
CA ALA A 27 0.46 -4.38 13.90
C ALA A 27 1.04 -3.81 15.21
N ASN A 28 0.20 -3.19 16.04
CA ASN A 28 0.62 -2.59 17.31
C ASN A 28 1.06 -3.64 18.36
N GLN A 29 0.47 -4.84 18.33
CA GLN A 29 0.78 -5.93 19.27
C GLN A 29 2.01 -6.75 18.87
N THR A 30 2.42 -6.67 17.59
CA THR A 30 3.53 -7.45 17.05
C THR A 30 4.83 -6.67 16.97
N ASP A 31 4.87 -5.45 17.52
CA ASP A 31 6.05 -4.57 17.53
C ASP A 31 6.68 -4.41 16.14
N SER A 32 5.84 -4.28 15.12
CA SER A 32 6.25 -4.17 13.73
C SER A 32 6.93 -2.83 13.44
N ASP A 33 7.99 -2.84 12.62
CA ASP A 33 8.74 -1.61 12.24
C ASP A 33 8.01 -0.78 11.18
N LEU A 34 7.11 -1.41 10.40
CA LEU A 34 6.41 -0.78 9.29
C LEU A 34 5.05 -1.44 9.06
N PHE A 35 4.04 -0.63 8.79
CA PHE A 35 2.69 -1.08 8.41
C PHE A 35 2.38 -0.73 6.95
N ILE A 36 1.96 -1.72 6.16
CA ILE A 36 1.53 -1.53 4.77
C ILE A 36 0.15 -2.14 4.58
N SER A 37 -0.85 -1.31 4.28
CA SER A 37 -2.18 -1.75 3.87
C SER A 37 -2.29 -1.68 2.35
N ILE A 38 -2.72 -2.77 1.71
CA ILE A 38 -2.80 -2.89 0.24
C ILE A 38 -4.25 -2.96 -0.17
N HIS A 39 -4.67 -2.02 -1.02
CA HIS A 39 -6.03 -1.86 -1.51
C HIS A 39 -6.08 -1.56 -3.01
N HIS A 40 -7.28 -1.68 -3.56
CA HIS A 40 -7.66 -1.14 -4.85
C HIS A 40 -8.85 -0.19 -4.65
N ASN A 41 -8.72 0.99 -5.22
CA ASN A 41 -9.67 2.09 -5.07
C ASN A 41 -10.97 1.84 -5.85
N SER A 42 -11.98 2.64 -5.55
CA SER A 42 -13.21 2.73 -6.31
C SER A 42 -13.47 4.19 -6.70
N GLY A 43 -13.78 4.42 -7.97
CA GLY A 43 -14.22 5.72 -8.46
C GLY A 43 -15.71 5.96 -8.27
N GLU A 44 -16.41 5.04 -7.59
CA GLU A 44 -17.86 5.04 -7.45
C GLU A 44 -18.56 5.17 -8.83
N SER A 45 -19.19 6.30 -9.12
CA SER A 45 -19.78 6.58 -10.42
C SER A 45 -18.78 7.04 -11.50
N ASN A 46 -17.54 7.41 -11.11
CA ASN A 46 -16.51 7.84 -12.06
C ASN A 46 -15.68 6.63 -12.55
N VAL A 47 -16.18 5.94 -13.55
CA VAL A 47 -15.51 4.78 -14.18
C VAL A 47 -14.23 5.15 -14.94
N SER A 48 -13.95 6.43 -15.17
CA SER A 48 -12.71 6.90 -15.80
C SER A 48 -11.58 7.17 -14.81
N ALA A 49 -11.86 7.11 -13.50
CA ALA A 49 -10.85 7.26 -12.46
C ALA A 49 -9.80 6.17 -12.58
N LYS A 50 -8.50 6.55 -12.50
CA LYS A 50 -7.36 5.64 -12.64
C LYS A 50 -6.11 6.17 -11.95
N GLY A 51 -5.18 5.26 -11.70
CA GLY A 51 -3.86 5.58 -11.17
C GLY A 51 -3.64 5.11 -9.73
N ILE A 52 -2.43 5.33 -9.24
CA ILE A 52 -1.96 4.89 -7.94
C ILE A 52 -1.85 6.08 -6.99
N GLU A 53 -2.31 5.91 -5.75
CA GLU A 53 -2.14 6.90 -4.67
C GLU A 53 -1.74 6.21 -3.37
N THR A 54 -0.96 6.91 -2.54
CA THR A 54 -0.52 6.43 -1.24
C THR A 54 -1.02 7.34 -0.13
N HIS A 55 -1.70 6.75 0.86
CA HIS A 55 -2.20 7.46 2.03
C HIS A 55 -1.29 7.24 3.23
N TYR A 56 -1.06 8.29 4.01
CA TYR A 56 -0.35 8.27 5.29
C TYR A 56 -1.05 9.15 6.31
N TYR A 57 -0.63 9.13 7.57
CA TYR A 57 -1.18 10.00 8.61
C TYR A 57 -0.10 10.62 9.50
N ASN A 58 -0.06 11.95 9.53
CA ASN A 58 0.63 12.87 10.46
C ASN A 58 2.06 12.53 10.95
N SER A 59 2.72 11.49 10.47
CA SER A 59 4.09 11.12 10.85
C SER A 59 5.06 11.50 9.72
N GLN A 60 6.20 12.07 10.05
CA GLN A 60 7.25 12.36 9.06
C GLN A 60 7.83 11.08 8.48
N ASP A 61 7.97 10.02 9.29
CA ASP A 61 8.47 8.73 8.83
C ASP A 61 7.44 8.04 7.91
N SER A 62 6.14 8.10 8.24
CA SER A 62 5.08 7.63 7.33
C SER A 62 5.08 8.40 6.02
N LYS A 63 5.26 9.74 6.07
CA LYS A 63 5.35 10.57 4.87
C LYS A 63 6.56 10.19 4.01
N ARG A 64 7.74 10.04 4.63
CA ARG A 64 8.97 9.62 3.94
C ARG A 64 8.78 8.29 3.23
N PHE A 65 8.19 7.30 3.91
CA PHE A 65 7.92 6.01 3.28
C PHE A 65 6.87 6.12 2.16
N ALA A 66 5.81 6.93 2.35
CA ALA A 66 4.81 7.18 1.31
C ALA A 66 5.42 7.79 0.03
N GLU A 67 6.34 8.75 0.17
CA GLU A 67 7.06 9.36 -0.96
C GLU A 67 7.92 8.32 -1.71
N ILE A 68 8.63 7.47 -0.98
CA ILE A 68 9.48 6.42 -1.57
C ILE A 68 8.62 5.39 -2.31
N VAL A 69 7.60 4.83 -1.66
CA VAL A 69 6.79 3.76 -2.26
C VAL A 69 5.95 4.26 -3.43
N GLN A 70 5.38 5.47 -3.34
CA GLN A 70 4.67 6.08 -4.46
C GLN A 70 5.57 6.22 -5.68
N ARG A 71 6.75 6.80 -5.51
CA ARG A 71 7.72 6.98 -6.59
C ARG A 71 8.13 5.65 -7.23
N LYS A 72 8.44 4.63 -6.42
CA LYS A 72 8.83 3.29 -6.91
C LYS A 72 7.70 2.62 -7.69
N LEU A 73 6.47 2.69 -7.19
CA LEU A 73 5.29 2.14 -7.88
C LEU A 73 5.07 2.82 -9.24
N ILE A 74 5.15 4.15 -9.30
CA ILE A 74 4.97 4.89 -10.55
C ILE A 74 6.09 4.58 -11.55
N GLN A 75 7.33 4.53 -11.11
CA GLN A 75 8.48 4.18 -11.97
C GLN A 75 8.36 2.77 -12.55
N ALA A 76 7.93 1.80 -11.76
CA ALA A 76 7.81 0.41 -12.21
C ALA A 76 6.61 0.19 -13.15
N THR A 77 5.47 0.81 -12.87
CA THR A 77 4.21 0.49 -13.55
C THR A 77 3.85 1.45 -14.68
N GLY A 78 4.42 2.66 -14.70
CA GLY A 78 3.98 3.73 -15.59
C GLY A 78 2.53 4.19 -15.36
N ALA A 79 1.92 3.82 -14.23
CA ALA A 79 0.56 4.23 -13.88
C ALA A 79 0.45 5.74 -13.69
N LYS A 80 -0.77 6.26 -13.80
CA LYS A 80 -1.03 7.67 -13.47
C LYS A 80 -0.67 7.94 -12.01
N ASP A 81 0.23 8.88 -11.78
CA ASP A 81 0.57 9.33 -10.43
C ASP A 81 -0.55 10.21 -9.87
N ARG A 82 -1.13 9.79 -8.76
CA ARG A 82 -2.12 10.56 -7.99
C ARG A 82 -1.53 11.15 -6.71
N GLY A 83 -0.24 10.88 -6.46
CA GLY A 83 0.54 11.41 -5.35
C GLY A 83 0.25 10.78 -4.00
N ILE A 84 0.86 11.36 -2.98
CA ILE A 84 0.66 10.98 -1.60
C ILE A 84 -0.39 11.87 -0.93
N LYS A 85 -1.14 11.34 0.04
CA LYS A 85 -2.23 12.02 0.73
C LYS A 85 -2.14 11.85 2.25
N ASN A 86 -2.15 12.94 2.98
CA ASN A 86 -2.33 12.90 4.44
C ASN A 86 -3.82 12.73 4.75
N THR A 87 -4.22 11.58 5.27
CA THR A 87 -5.62 11.22 5.49
C THR A 87 -5.84 10.60 6.85
N ARG A 88 -7.09 10.65 7.35
CA ARG A 88 -7.49 10.08 8.64
C ARG A 88 -8.01 8.64 8.52
N LEU A 89 -7.60 7.89 7.49
CA LEU A 89 -7.98 6.48 7.38
C LEU A 89 -7.58 5.72 8.65
N LEU A 90 -8.50 4.90 9.16
CA LEU A 90 -8.39 4.31 10.49
C LEU A 90 -7.09 3.53 10.67
N VAL A 91 -6.76 2.68 9.71
CA VAL A 91 -5.60 1.77 9.82
C VAL A 91 -4.27 2.51 9.87
N VAL A 92 -4.09 3.60 9.11
CA VAL A 92 -2.85 4.41 9.16
C VAL A 92 -2.83 5.40 10.31
N ARG A 93 -4.00 5.73 10.87
CA ARG A 93 -4.12 6.64 12.02
C ARG A 93 -3.91 5.95 13.37
N LYS A 94 -4.29 4.66 13.46
CA LYS A 94 -4.24 3.90 14.72
C LYS A 94 -2.98 3.03 14.88
N THR A 95 -2.16 2.90 13.85
CA THR A 95 -0.87 2.19 13.98
C THR A 95 0.18 3.08 14.65
N ASN A 96 1.00 2.49 15.52
CA ASN A 96 2.01 3.17 16.32
C ASN A 96 3.35 3.33 15.59
N MET A 97 3.58 2.52 14.55
CA MET A 97 4.75 2.57 13.68
C MET A 97 4.45 3.38 12.41
N PRO A 98 5.48 3.74 11.62
CA PRO A 98 5.29 4.30 10.28
C PRO A 98 4.36 3.41 9.45
N GLY A 99 3.33 4.01 8.84
CA GLY A 99 2.32 3.25 8.13
C GLY A 99 1.77 3.96 6.90
N VAL A 100 1.47 3.17 5.87
CA VAL A 100 0.84 3.64 4.64
C VAL A 100 -0.31 2.72 4.22
N LEU A 101 -1.24 3.29 3.44
CA LEU A 101 -2.24 2.55 2.69
C LEU A 101 -2.03 2.86 1.21
N LEU A 102 -1.84 1.80 0.43
CA LEU A 102 -1.61 1.86 -1.01
C LEU A 102 -2.92 1.58 -1.74
N GLU A 103 -3.34 2.49 -2.61
CA GLU A 103 -4.41 2.29 -3.58
C GLU A 103 -3.77 2.05 -4.95
N LEU A 104 -3.69 0.77 -5.34
CA LEU A 104 -2.89 0.30 -6.48
C LEU A 104 -3.65 0.32 -7.82
N GLY A 105 -4.72 1.09 -7.91
CA GLY A 105 -5.56 1.25 -9.10
C GLY A 105 -7.04 1.22 -8.75
N PHE A 106 -7.91 1.37 -9.74
CA PHE A 106 -9.35 1.54 -9.57
C PHE A 106 -10.13 0.33 -10.11
N MET A 107 -10.88 -0.35 -9.23
CA MET A 107 -11.72 -1.50 -9.58
C MET A 107 -12.94 -1.13 -10.44
N THR A 108 -13.28 0.14 -10.51
CA THR A 108 -14.38 0.63 -11.36
C THR A 108 -13.94 0.96 -12.79
N ASN A 109 -12.63 0.91 -13.08
CA ASN A 109 -12.05 1.16 -14.40
C ASN A 109 -11.63 -0.16 -15.05
N LEU A 110 -12.25 -0.54 -16.17
CA LEU A 110 -11.99 -1.82 -16.83
C LEU A 110 -10.54 -2.00 -17.30
N ASP A 111 -9.89 -0.93 -17.77
CA ASP A 111 -8.48 -1.00 -18.19
C ASP A 111 -7.56 -1.26 -16.99
N GLU A 112 -7.88 -0.66 -15.83
CA GLU A 112 -7.13 -0.90 -14.60
C GLU A 112 -7.37 -2.30 -14.04
N VAL A 113 -8.61 -2.78 -14.04
CA VAL A 113 -8.95 -4.16 -13.63
C VAL A 113 -8.17 -5.18 -14.46
N SER A 114 -8.09 -4.98 -15.78
CA SER A 114 -7.30 -5.86 -16.65
C SER A 114 -5.83 -5.90 -16.25
N LYS A 115 -5.22 -4.74 -15.94
CA LYS A 115 -3.82 -4.67 -15.48
C LYS A 115 -3.63 -5.28 -14.10
N ILE A 116 -4.48 -4.90 -13.14
CA ILE A 116 -4.41 -5.38 -11.75
C ILE A 116 -4.54 -6.91 -11.68
N SER A 117 -5.31 -7.50 -12.59
CA SER A 117 -5.50 -8.95 -12.69
C SER A 117 -4.35 -9.68 -13.41
N ASP A 118 -3.44 -8.96 -14.05
CA ASP A 118 -2.29 -9.55 -14.74
C ASP A 118 -1.19 -9.91 -13.72
N PRO A 119 -0.77 -11.20 -13.63
CA PRO A 119 0.30 -11.62 -12.71
C PRO A 119 1.62 -10.89 -12.92
N SER A 120 1.95 -10.52 -14.17
CA SER A 120 3.18 -9.76 -14.46
C SER A 120 3.12 -8.36 -13.89
N TYR A 121 1.97 -7.69 -13.98
CA TYR A 121 1.76 -6.37 -13.40
C TYR A 121 1.75 -6.43 -11.86
N GLN A 122 1.13 -7.45 -11.27
CA GLN A 122 1.18 -7.71 -9.82
C GLN A 122 2.63 -7.90 -9.34
N LYS A 123 3.44 -8.61 -10.13
CA LYS A 123 4.86 -8.78 -9.82
C LYS A 123 5.62 -7.46 -9.85
N LEU A 124 5.41 -6.61 -10.85
CA LEU A 124 6.01 -5.27 -10.92
C LEU A 124 5.68 -4.43 -9.68
N MET A 125 4.42 -4.42 -9.26
CA MET A 125 3.99 -3.70 -8.05
C MET A 125 4.65 -4.28 -6.79
N SER A 126 4.70 -5.61 -6.69
CA SER A 126 5.31 -6.30 -5.54
C SER A 126 6.81 -6.01 -5.45
N ASP A 127 7.53 -6.07 -6.56
CA ASP A 127 8.96 -5.77 -6.61
C ASP A 127 9.22 -4.30 -6.23
N ALA A 128 8.41 -3.37 -6.74
CA ALA A 128 8.50 -1.94 -6.40
C ALA A 128 8.28 -1.68 -4.90
N ILE A 129 7.35 -2.40 -4.27
CA ILE A 129 7.14 -2.32 -2.81
C ILE A 129 8.36 -2.86 -2.06
N VAL A 130 8.95 -3.97 -2.50
CA VAL A 130 10.19 -4.51 -1.90
C VAL A 130 11.33 -3.51 -2.01
N GLU A 131 11.55 -2.92 -3.18
CA GLU A 131 12.56 -1.88 -3.37
C GLU A 131 12.32 -0.65 -2.50
N ALA A 132 11.05 -0.26 -2.32
CA ALA A 132 10.71 0.87 -1.45
C ALA A 132 11.03 0.58 0.01
N VAL A 133 10.75 -0.63 0.48
CA VAL A 133 11.08 -1.06 1.86
C VAL A 133 12.61 -1.12 2.04
N ASN A 134 13.35 -1.67 1.07
CA ASN A 134 14.81 -1.69 1.10
C ASN A 134 15.38 -0.26 1.19
N GLU A 135 14.93 0.65 0.32
CA GLU A 135 15.38 2.04 0.34
C GLU A 135 15.04 2.73 1.67
N TYR A 136 13.85 2.48 2.22
CA TYR A 136 13.41 3.07 3.49
C TYR A 136 14.30 2.67 4.66
N PHE A 137 14.74 1.40 4.72
CA PHE A 137 15.62 0.86 5.76
C PHE A 137 17.12 0.97 5.42
N GLY A 138 17.49 1.52 4.26
CA GLY A 138 18.88 1.71 3.86
C GLY A 138 19.61 0.40 3.49
N ARG A 139 18.88 -0.50 2.86
CA ARG A 139 19.40 -1.80 2.38
C ARG A 139 19.58 -1.81 0.87
#